data_8ca0234fdbc0e1e73ef9170e66888f46
#
_entry.id   8ca0234fdbc0e1e73ef9170e66888f46
#
_cell.length_a   1.000
_cell.length_b   1.000
_cell.length_c   1.000
_cell.angle_alpha   90.00
_cell.angle_beta   90.00
_cell.angle_gamma   90.00
#
_symmetry.space_group_name_H-M   'P 1'
#
loop_
_entity.id
_entity.type
_entity.pdbx_description
1 polymer ?
#
loop_
_entity_poly.entity_id
_entity_poly.type
_entity_poly.pdbx_seq_one_letter_code
_entity_poly.pdbx_strand_id
1 'polypeptide(L)'
;MSRPKICASIVNDDLEAIKGVAPLVDLYEVRIDLIGFEWRELTGQLPKPWIACNRKPEEGGMWPGGERERIAELLAALELGAEIIDVELSTQGLADILARVKKRAKCLISYHDMKETPSIDVMKEIMQRQLAAGADICKVVTTAQKFEDNVSTLQLIREFPENRVVSFAMGPLGLISRVLCPLVGGEFIYAAIAAGQEAASGQITANELRKIYSMVRE
;
A
#
# COMPACT_ATOMS: atom_id res chain seq x y z
N MET A 1 5.28 -6.13 -21.93
CA MET A 1 4.83 -5.47 -20.68
C MET A 1 5.94 -5.55 -19.66
N SER A 2 6.13 -4.53 -18.78
CA SER A 2 7.08 -4.63 -17.67
C SER A 2 6.62 -5.70 -16.68
N ARG A 3 7.57 -6.27 -15.91
CA ARG A 3 7.25 -7.23 -14.86
C ARG A 3 6.34 -6.58 -13.81
N PRO A 4 5.20 -7.23 -13.39
CA PRO A 4 4.37 -6.74 -12.30
C PRO A 4 5.20 -6.54 -11.02
N LYS A 5 5.15 -5.34 -10.43
CA LYS A 5 5.87 -5.03 -9.20
C LYS A 5 5.10 -5.55 -7.98
N ILE A 6 5.80 -6.16 -7.05
CA ILE A 6 5.27 -6.65 -5.78
C ILE A 6 5.91 -5.88 -4.63
N CYS A 7 5.07 -5.36 -3.74
CA CYS A 7 5.43 -4.77 -2.46
C CYS A 7 5.13 -5.77 -1.35
N ALA A 8 6.15 -6.23 -0.60
CA ALA A 8 5.90 -7.09 0.54
C ALA A 8 5.55 -6.26 1.78
N SER A 9 4.40 -6.54 2.39
CA SER A 9 4.01 -5.92 3.66
C SER A 9 4.70 -6.61 4.82
N ILE A 10 5.52 -5.89 5.57
CA ILE A 10 6.20 -6.33 6.78
C ILE A 10 5.33 -5.99 7.98
N VAL A 11 4.91 -7.01 8.72
CA VAL A 11 4.00 -6.89 9.87
C VAL A 11 4.63 -7.30 11.19
N ASN A 12 5.86 -7.81 11.15
CA ASN A 12 6.68 -8.21 12.30
C ASN A 12 8.17 -8.04 11.96
N ASP A 13 9.06 -8.36 12.90
CA ASP A 13 10.51 -8.21 12.81
C ASP A 13 11.26 -9.48 12.36
N ASP A 14 10.59 -10.44 11.73
CA ASP A 14 11.20 -11.66 11.21
C ASP A 14 12.13 -11.38 10.01
N LEU A 15 13.38 -11.03 10.34
CA LEU A 15 14.41 -10.69 9.35
C LEU A 15 14.75 -11.85 8.39
N GLU A 16 14.64 -13.10 8.82
CA GLU A 16 14.94 -14.25 7.97
C GLU A 16 13.85 -14.40 6.89
N ALA A 17 12.59 -14.27 7.27
CA ALA A 17 11.49 -14.27 6.31
C ALA A 17 11.58 -13.09 5.33
N ILE A 18 11.92 -11.88 5.83
CA ILE A 18 12.08 -10.67 5.02
C ILE A 18 13.21 -10.83 3.99
N LYS A 19 14.38 -11.36 4.41
CA LYS A 19 15.50 -11.64 3.51
C LYS A 19 15.16 -12.75 2.51
N GLY A 20 14.47 -13.79 2.97
CA GLY A 20 14.02 -14.91 2.13
C GLY A 20 13.10 -14.49 0.99
N VAL A 21 12.22 -13.51 1.22
CA VAL A 21 11.29 -13.03 0.19
C VAL A 21 11.92 -12.00 -0.78
N ALA A 22 13.11 -11.46 -0.47
CA ALA A 22 13.76 -10.41 -1.25
C ALA A 22 13.87 -10.69 -2.77
N PRO A 23 14.17 -11.92 -3.26
CA PRO A 23 14.21 -12.19 -4.69
C PRO A 23 12.85 -12.08 -5.40
N LEU A 24 11.76 -12.18 -4.64
CA LEU A 24 10.39 -12.22 -5.15
C LEU A 24 9.73 -10.84 -5.20
N VAL A 25 10.28 -9.82 -4.52
CA VAL A 25 9.64 -8.51 -4.36
C VAL A 25 10.47 -7.39 -4.95
N ASP A 26 9.88 -6.25 -5.17
CA ASP A 26 10.52 -5.08 -5.75
C ASP A 26 10.72 -3.96 -4.71
N LEU A 27 9.86 -3.94 -3.66
CA LEU A 27 9.93 -3.01 -2.54
C LEU A 27 9.23 -3.62 -1.31
N TYR A 28 9.40 -2.98 -0.16
CA TYR A 28 8.72 -3.34 1.08
C TYR A 28 7.77 -2.24 1.54
N GLU A 29 6.73 -2.61 2.28
CA GLU A 29 5.94 -1.72 3.13
C GLU A 29 6.22 -2.09 4.58
N VAL A 30 6.72 -1.15 5.37
CA VAL A 30 6.93 -1.33 6.81
C VAL A 30 5.68 -0.84 7.53
N ARG A 31 4.91 -1.77 8.09
CA ARG A 31 3.67 -1.50 8.85
C ARG A 31 4.01 -1.15 10.28
N ILE A 32 4.37 0.10 10.51
CA ILE A 32 4.76 0.64 11.83
C ILE A 32 3.70 0.37 12.88
N ASP A 33 2.43 0.49 12.51
CA ASP A 33 1.28 0.24 13.38
C ASP A 33 1.14 -1.22 13.84
N LEU A 34 1.68 -2.19 13.08
CA LEU A 34 1.62 -3.62 13.41
C LEU A 34 2.90 -4.10 14.12
N ILE A 35 4.06 -3.56 13.74
CA ILE A 35 5.36 -3.94 14.31
C ILE A 35 5.57 -3.28 15.69
N GLY A 36 5.04 -2.05 15.88
CA GLY A 36 5.33 -1.29 17.09
C GLY A 36 6.66 -0.54 17.00
N PHE A 37 7.28 -0.21 18.13
CA PHE A 37 8.47 0.65 18.19
C PHE A 37 9.75 0.01 17.62
N GLU A 38 9.78 -1.30 17.49
CA GLU A 38 10.92 -2.09 16.95
C GLU A 38 11.13 -1.87 15.45
N TRP A 39 10.19 -1.24 14.74
CA TRP A 39 10.30 -0.99 13.31
C TRP A 39 11.58 -0.27 12.88
N ARG A 40 12.16 0.56 13.78
CA ARG A 40 13.38 1.33 13.49
C ARG A 40 14.61 0.45 13.31
N GLU A 41 14.75 -0.58 14.12
CA GLU A 41 15.89 -1.52 14.06
C GLU A 41 15.87 -2.35 12.79
N LEU A 42 14.66 -2.61 12.29
CA LEU A 42 14.43 -3.38 11.08
C LEU A 42 14.90 -2.64 9.82
N THR A 43 14.66 -1.33 9.72
CA THR A 43 14.79 -0.59 8.46
C THR A 43 16.21 -0.53 7.92
N GLY A 44 17.22 -0.49 8.79
CA GLY A 44 18.64 -0.51 8.40
C GLY A 44 19.10 -1.82 7.73
N GLN A 45 18.27 -2.86 7.74
CA GLN A 45 18.58 -4.18 7.20
C GLN A 45 17.77 -4.54 5.96
N LEU A 46 16.90 -3.64 5.49
CA LEU A 46 16.06 -3.89 4.33
C LEU A 46 16.88 -3.85 3.02
N PRO A 47 16.85 -4.92 2.21
CA PRO A 47 17.67 -5.01 0.99
C PRO A 47 17.04 -4.31 -0.23
N LYS A 48 15.89 -3.67 -0.07
CA LYS A 48 15.11 -3.02 -1.13
C LYS A 48 14.55 -1.68 -0.65
N PRO A 49 14.15 -0.79 -1.56
CA PRO A 49 13.42 0.42 -1.21
C PRO A 49 12.15 0.08 -0.40
N TRP A 50 11.73 1.01 0.46
CA TRP A 50 10.60 0.75 1.33
C TRP A 50 9.66 1.94 1.52
N ILE A 51 8.41 1.59 1.81
CA ILE A 51 7.32 2.48 2.14
C ILE A 51 7.16 2.49 3.65
N ALA A 52 7.13 3.65 4.29
CA ALA A 52 6.69 3.76 5.67
C ALA A 52 5.16 3.91 5.70
N CYS A 53 4.50 3.03 6.41
CA CYS A 53 3.06 3.07 6.64
C CYS A 53 2.78 2.93 8.14
N ASN A 54 2.13 3.93 8.72
CA ASN A 54 1.60 3.88 10.08
C ASN A 54 0.10 4.12 10.00
N ARG A 55 -0.64 3.04 9.68
CA ARG A 55 -2.06 3.11 9.33
C ARG A 55 -2.90 3.50 10.54
N LYS A 56 -3.82 4.48 10.33
CA LYS A 56 -4.74 4.91 11.36
C LYS A 56 -5.85 3.87 11.61
N PRO A 57 -6.38 3.78 12.84
CA PRO A 57 -7.38 2.76 13.19
C PRO A 57 -8.65 2.81 12.33
N GLU A 58 -9.12 4.00 11.93
CA GLU A 58 -10.33 4.17 11.12
C GLU A 58 -10.18 3.59 9.71
N GLU A 59 -8.94 3.38 9.25
CA GLU A 59 -8.62 2.77 7.97
C GLU A 59 -7.92 1.39 8.13
N GLY A 60 -8.21 0.71 9.24
CA GLY A 60 -7.78 -0.67 9.49
C GLY A 60 -6.36 -0.80 10.06
N GLY A 61 -5.82 0.25 10.67
CA GLY A 61 -4.55 0.21 11.39
C GLY A 61 -4.70 -0.18 12.86
N MET A 62 -3.57 -0.39 13.51
CA MET A 62 -3.47 -0.84 14.91
C MET A 62 -2.61 0.10 15.79
N TRP A 63 -2.32 1.32 15.31
CA TRP A 63 -1.50 2.26 16.07
C TRP A 63 -2.15 2.58 17.42
N PRO A 64 -1.48 2.34 18.57
CA PRO A 64 -2.06 2.52 19.88
C PRO A 64 -2.00 3.96 20.40
N GLY A 65 -1.18 4.81 19.78
CA GLY A 65 -0.94 6.20 20.19
C GLY A 65 -1.88 7.19 19.53
N GLY A 66 -1.71 8.48 19.88
CA GLY A 66 -2.45 9.57 19.27
C GLY A 66 -1.99 9.90 17.86
N GLU A 67 -2.80 10.68 17.12
CA GLU A 67 -2.52 11.08 15.74
C GLU A 67 -1.18 11.84 15.61
N ARG A 68 -0.87 12.71 16.57
CA ARG A 68 0.40 13.44 16.56
C ARG A 68 1.62 12.52 16.65
N GLU A 69 1.54 11.48 17.46
CA GLU A 69 2.61 10.48 17.60
C GLU A 69 2.70 9.61 16.35
N ARG A 70 1.56 9.19 15.81
CA ARG A 70 1.47 8.43 14.56
C ARG A 70 2.20 9.15 13.42
N ILE A 71 1.93 10.43 13.24
CA ILE A 71 2.59 11.25 12.22
C ILE A 71 4.07 11.48 12.54
N ALA A 72 4.44 11.62 13.81
CA ALA A 72 5.85 11.75 14.19
C ALA A 72 6.66 10.51 13.80
N GLU A 73 6.10 9.29 13.94
CA GLU A 73 6.72 8.05 13.49
C GLU A 73 6.90 8.02 11.95
N LEU A 74 5.87 8.40 11.19
CA LEU A 74 5.99 8.50 9.73
C LEU A 74 7.08 9.50 9.30
N LEU A 75 7.20 10.62 9.99
CA LEU A 75 8.24 11.61 9.68
C LEU A 75 9.63 11.16 10.13
N ALA A 76 9.74 10.37 11.22
CA ALA A 76 11.00 9.75 11.62
C ALA A 76 11.51 8.75 10.56
N ALA A 77 10.61 8.10 9.84
CA ALA A 77 10.97 7.18 8.75
C ALA A 77 11.77 7.86 7.62
N LEU A 78 11.57 9.16 7.39
CA LEU A 78 12.37 9.94 6.42
C LEU A 78 13.85 9.96 6.78
N GLU A 79 14.17 10.07 8.08
CA GLU A 79 15.55 10.08 8.56
C GLU A 79 16.20 8.70 8.46
N LEU A 80 15.40 7.65 8.43
CA LEU A 80 15.84 6.26 8.30
C LEU A 80 15.80 5.75 6.85
N GLY A 81 15.56 6.64 5.88
CA GLY A 81 15.70 6.34 4.46
C GLY A 81 14.45 5.74 3.81
N ALA A 82 13.25 5.98 4.34
CA ALA A 82 12.01 5.65 3.63
C ALA A 82 11.96 6.41 2.29
N GLU A 83 11.77 5.69 1.19
CA GLU A 83 11.64 6.29 -0.14
C GLU A 83 10.22 6.75 -0.45
N ILE A 84 9.24 6.20 0.23
CA ILE A 84 7.82 6.52 0.09
C ILE A 84 7.20 6.61 1.48
N ILE A 85 6.40 7.64 1.71
CA ILE A 85 5.58 7.78 2.92
C ILE A 85 4.11 7.63 2.52
N ASP A 86 3.42 6.67 3.14
CA ASP A 86 1.97 6.46 2.98
C ASP A 86 1.22 7.25 4.06
N VAL A 87 0.45 8.25 3.62
CA VAL A 87 -0.37 9.11 4.48
C VAL A 87 -1.81 9.08 3.97
N GLU A 88 -2.77 8.93 4.86
CA GLU A 88 -4.19 8.92 4.49
C GLU A 88 -4.67 10.30 4.04
N LEU A 89 -5.54 10.33 3.02
CA LEU A 89 -6.18 11.55 2.51
C LEU A 89 -6.95 12.32 3.60
N SER A 90 -7.45 11.59 4.59
CA SER A 90 -8.23 12.13 5.72
C SER A 90 -7.36 12.68 6.87
N THR A 91 -6.02 12.62 6.75
CA THR A 91 -5.10 13.08 7.80
C THR A 91 -5.20 14.59 8.01
N GLN A 92 -5.37 15.01 9.27
CA GLN A 92 -5.41 16.42 9.60
C GLN A 92 -4.02 17.07 9.38
N GLY A 93 -3.99 18.26 8.80
CA GLY A 93 -2.72 18.94 8.48
C GLY A 93 -1.93 18.29 7.34
N LEU A 94 -2.58 17.54 6.45
CA LEU A 94 -1.96 16.80 5.35
C LEU A 94 -0.99 17.67 4.54
N ALA A 95 -1.34 18.91 4.20
CA ALA A 95 -0.49 19.79 3.40
C ALA A 95 0.88 20.05 4.04
N ASP A 96 0.92 20.28 5.35
CA ASP A 96 2.18 20.53 6.08
C ASP A 96 3.03 19.25 6.16
N ILE A 97 2.39 18.10 6.33
CA ILE A 97 3.06 16.80 6.34
C ILE A 97 3.70 16.55 4.97
N LEU A 98 2.93 16.71 3.89
CA LEU A 98 3.42 16.51 2.53
C LEU A 98 4.55 17.48 2.16
N ALA A 99 4.48 18.73 2.60
CA ALA A 99 5.55 19.71 2.39
C ALA A 99 6.89 19.27 3.04
N ARG A 100 6.83 18.49 4.13
CA ARG A 100 8.02 17.90 4.76
C ARG A 100 8.49 16.65 4.03
N VAL A 101 7.55 15.75 3.70
CA VAL A 101 7.85 14.47 3.01
C VAL A 101 8.50 14.71 1.66
N LYS A 102 7.95 15.60 0.83
CA LYS A 102 8.42 15.88 -0.54
C LYS A 102 9.87 16.38 -0.65
N LYS A 103 10.46 16.79 0.45
CA LYS A 103 11.88 17.18 0.47
C LYS A 103 12.83 15.99 0.34
N ARG A 104 12.38 14.77 0.67
CA ARG A 104 13.23 13.58 0.80
C ARG A 104 12.65 12.29 0.25
N ALA A 105 11.32 12.19 0.15
CA ALA A 105 10.61 10.99 -0.24
C ALA A 105 9.42 11.31 -1.14
N LYS A 106 8.86 10.28 -1.77
CA LYS A 106 7.59 10.35 -2.49
C LYS A 106 6.42 10.26 -1.52
N CYS A 107 5.34 10.97 -1.85
CA CYS A 107 4.09 10.92 -1.12
C CYS A 107 3.14 9.91 -1.77
N LEU A 108 2.82 8.83 -1.07
CA LEU A 108 1.69 7.99 -1.39
C LEU A 108 0.53 8.47 -0.53
N ILE A 109 -0.53 8.97 -1.19
CA ILE A 109 -1.76 9.35 -0.46
C ILE A 109 -2.75 8.21 -0.60
N SER A 110 -3.23 7.71 0.53
CA SER A 110 -4.11 6.55 0.60
C SER A 110 -5.52 6.89 1.07
N TYR A 111 -6.46 6.05 0.66
CA TYR A 111 -7.83 5.99 1.14
C TYR A 111 -8.24 4.52 1.22
N HIS A 112 -8.87 4.14 2.33
CA HIS A 112 -9.40 2.79 2.54
C HIS A 112 -10.87 2.84 2.94
N ASP A 113 -11.74 2.20 2.15
CA ASP A 113 -13.10 1.92 2.56
C ASP A 113 -13.17 0.52 3.17
N MET A 114 -13.37 0.48 4.49
CA MET A 114 -13.37 -0.77 5.26
C MET A 114 -14.72 -1.52 5.19
N LYS A 115 -15.71 -0.94 4.50
CA LYS A 115 -17.08 -1.48 4.47
C LYS A 115 -17.51 -1.97 3.11
N GLU A 116 -17.26 -1.17 2.06
CA GLU A 116 -17.79 -1.43 0.73
C GLU A 116 -16.88 -0.90 -0.38
N THR A 117 -17.28 -1.13 -1.62
CA THR A 117 -16.69 -0.50 -2.81
C THR A 117 -17.66 0.58 -3.30
N PRO A 118 -17.33 1.87 -3.15
CA PRO A 118 -18.14 2.98 -3.65
C PRO A 118 -18.28 2.94 -5.18
N SER A 119 -19.21 3.74 -5.72
CA SER A 119 -19.33 3.90 -7.16
C SER A 119 -18.04 4.44 -7.78
N ILE A 120 -17.82 4.14 -9.06
CA ILE A 120 -16.64 4.61 -9.79
C ILE A 120 -16.51 6.14 -9.74
N ASP A 121 -17.60 6.89 -9.76
CA ASP A 121 -17.56 8.36 -9.72
C ASP A 121 -17.07 8.86 -8.36
N VAL A 122 -17.51 8.26 -7.26
CA VAL A 122 -16.99 8.57 -5.91
C VAL A 122 -15.50 8.24 -5.81
N MET A 123 -15.06 7.10 -6.34
CA MET A 123 -13.63 6.75 -6.35
C MET A 123 -12.81 7.72 -7.21
N LYS A 124 -13.34 8.22 -8.32
CA LYS A 124 -12.71 9.28 -9.14
C LYS A 124 -12.55 10.58 -8.35
N GLU A 125 -13.57 11.00 -7.60
CA GLU A 125 -13.50 12.18 -6.74
C GLU A 125 -12.40 12.04 -5.67
N ILE A 126 -12.28 10.86 -5.07
CA ILE A 126 -11.20 10.54 -4.12
C ILE A 126 -9.84 10.68 -4.79
N MET A 127 -9.67 10.08 -5.97
CA MET A 127 -8.43 10.19 -6.76
C MET A 127 -8.09 11.66 -7.07
N GLN A 128 -9.06 12.45 -7.53
CA GLN A 128 -8.86 13.87 -7.85
C GLN A 128 -8.41 14.65 -6.61
N ARG A 129 -8.97 14.36 -5.43
CA ARG A 129 -8.54 14.98 -4.17
C ARG A 129 -7.12 14.58 -3.78
N GLN A 130 -6.72 13.31 -3.98
CA GLN A 130 -5.35 12.85 -3.75
C GLN A 130 -4.37 13.59 -4.67
N LEU A 131 -4.69 13.70 -5.96
CA LEU A 131 -3.89 14.43 -6.94
C LEU A 131 -3.78 15.92 -6.61
N ALA A 132 -4.90 16.56 -6.26
CA ALA A 132 -4.94 17.97 -5.86
C ALA A 132 -4.12 18.24 -4.59
N ALA A 133 -4.07 17.30 -3.65
CA ALA A 133 -3.19 17.36 -2.49
C ALA A 133 -1.72 17.16 -2.85
N GLY A 134 -1.41 16.66 -4.05
CA GLY A 134 -0.08 16.49 -4.59
C GLY A 134 0.51 15.09 -4.37
N ALA A 135 -0.28 14.04 -4.44
CA ALA A 135 0.19 12.67 -4.42
C ALA A 135 1.17 12.37 -5.57
N ASP A 136 2.28 11.71 -5.28
CA ASP A 136 3.13 11.07 -6.28
C ASP A 136 2.59 9.69 -6.67
N ILE A 137 1.88 9.04 -5.73
CA ILE A 137 1.19 7.77 -5.92
C ILE A 137 -0.17 7.90 -5.23
N CYS A 138 -1.24 7.59 -5.94
CA CYS A 138 -2.59 7.53 -5.38
C CYS A 138 -2.95 6.08 -5.03
N LYS A 139 -3.49 5.86 -3.82
CA LYS A 139 -3.91 4.53 -3.36
C LYS A 139 -5.38 4.58 -2.94
N VAL A 140 -6.22 3.82 -3.63
CA VAL A 140 -7.65 3.66 -3.31
C VAL A 140 -7.93 2.18 -3.09
N VAL A 141 -8.18 1.81 -1.85
CA VAL A 141 -8.46 0.43 -1.45
C VAL A 141 -9.88 0.37 -0.88
N THR A 142 -10.66 -0.59 -1.33
CA THR A 142 -12.07 -0.75 -0.93
C THR A 142 -12.31 -2.15 -0.38
N THR A 143 -13.53 -2.47 0.03
CA THR A 143 -13.89 -3.82 0.48
C THR A 143 -14.94 -4.40 -0.47
N ALA A 144 -14.60 -5.52 -1.13
CA ALA A 144 -15.52 -6.16 -2.05
C ALA A 144 -16.71 -6.80 -1.31
N GLN A 145 -17.92 -6.38 -1.68
CA GLN A 145 -19.19 -6.99 -1.23
C GLN A 145 -19.76 -7.95 -2.30
N LYS A 146 -19.33 -7.77 -3.54
CA LYS A 146 -19.68 -8.60 -4.70
C LYS A 146 -18.51 -8.69 -5.66
N PHE A 147 -18.57 -9.64 -6.58
CA PHE A 147 -17.46 -9.91 -7.51
C PHE A 147 -17.19 -8.73 -8.47
N GLU A 148 -18.23 -8.00 -8.86
CA GLU A 148 -18.17 -6.83 -9.75
C GLU A 148 -17.37 -5.69 -9.17
N ASP A 149 -17.20 -5.60 -7.85
CA ASP A 149 -16.40 -4.58 -7.18
C ASP A 149 -14.94 -4.61 -7.62
N ASN A 150 -14.42 -5.79 -8.00
CA ASN A 150 -13.09 -5.92 -8.59
C ASN A 150 -12.97 -5.17 -9.92
N VAL A 151 -14.02 -5.20 -10.73
CA VAL A 151 -14.04 -4.49 -12.03
C VAL A 151 -13.99 -2.99 -11.80
N SER A 152 -14.76 -2.46 -10.85
CA SER A 152 -14.80 -1.04 -10.52
C SER A 152 -13.45 -0.51 -10.06
N THR A 153 -12.74 -1.25 -9.18
CA THR A 153 -11.41 -0.85 -8.70
C THR A 153 -10.36 -0.90 -9.81
N LEU A 154 -10.41 -1.89 -10.70
CA LEU A 154 -9.50 -1.99 -11.84
C LEU A 154 -9.79 -0.92 -12.91
N GLN A 155 -11.07 -0.58 -13.11
CA GLN A 155 -11.48 0.51 -13.99
C GLN A 155 -10.88 1.84 -13.52
N LEU A 156 -10.84 2.12 -12.22
CA LEU A 156 -10.24 3.34 -11.68
C LEU A 156 -8.80 3.54 -12.17
N ILE A 157 -7.98 2.49 -12.24
CA ILE A 157 -6.62 2.56 -12.77
C ILE A 157 -6.63 3.02 -14.23
N ARG A 158 -7.56 2.52 -15.03
CA ARG A 158 -7.68 2.84 -16.47
C ARG A 158 -8.19 4.26 -16.73
N GLU A 159 -8.92 4.84 -15.80
CA GLU A 159 -9.41 6.23 -15.87
C GLU A 159 -8.29 7.27 -15.63
N PHE A 160 -7.17 6.84 -15.01
CA PHE A 160 -6.03 7.72 -14.70
C PHE A 160 -4.69 7.18 -15.27
N PRO A 161 -4.57 6.98 -16.59
CA PRO A 161 -3.44 6.28 -17.21
C PRO A 161 -2.10 7.00 -17.05
N GLU A 162 -2.11 8.32 -16.87
CA GLU A 162 -0.91 9.15 -16.69
C GLU A 162 -0.44 9.23 -15.23
N ASN A 163 -1.20 8.65 -14.30
CA ASN A 163 -0.92 8.73 -12.88
C ASN A 163 -0.45 7.38 -12.33
N ARG A 164 0.31 7.42 -11.26
CA ARG A 164 0.71 6.22 -10.52
C ARG A 164 -0.40 5.85 -9.55
N VAL A 165 -1.10 4.78 -9.85
CA VAL A 165 -2.30 4.35 -9.12
C VAL A 165 -2.09 2.96 -8.54
N VAL A 166 -2.51 2.77 -7.29
CA VAL A 166 -2.72 1.47 -6.67
C VAL A 166 -4.19 1.37 -6.30
N SER A 167 -4.94 0.47 -6.95
CA SER A 167 -6.36 0.29 -6.65
C SER A 167 -6.75 -1.17 -6.72
N PHE A 168 -7.40 -1.65 -5.66
CA PHE A 168 -7.92 -3.02 -5.53
C PHE A 168 -8.93 -3.09 -4.39
N ALA A 169 -9.69 -4.18 -4.33
CA ALA A 169 -10.58 -4.46 -3.21
C ALA A 169 -9.98 -5.47 -2.22
N MET A 170 -10.30 -5.31 -0.94
CA MET A 170 -10.02 -6.23 0.16
C MET A 170 -11.12 -7.29 0.30
N GLY A 171 -10.90 -8.22 1.21
CA GLY A 171 -11.82 -9.30 1.51
C GLY A 171 -11.68 -10.50 0.58
N PRO A 172 -12.38 -11.60 0.89
CA PRO A 172 -12.28 -12.85 0.12
C PRO A 172 -12.68 -12.71 -1.35
N LEU A 173 -13.64 -11.81 -1.64
CA LEU A 173 -14.10 -11.54 -3.01
C LEU A 173 -13.18 -10.60 -3.79
N GLY A 174 -12.25 -9.88 -3.10
CA GLY A 174 -11.37 -8.88 -3.69
C GLY A 174 -10.09 -9.43 -4.32
N LEU A 175 -9.79 -10.72 -4.17
CA LEU A 175 -8.54 -11.35 -4.62
C LEU A 175 -8.20 -11.04 -6.09
N ILE A 176 -9.18 -11.07 -6.97
CA ILE A 176 -8.97 -10.89 -8.42
C ILE A 176 -8.41 -9.50 -8.72
N SER A 177 -8.94 -8.44 -8.10
CA SER A 177 -8.43 -7.09 -8.32
C SER A 177 -7.00 -6.93 -7.80
N ARG A 178 -6.61 -7.61 -6.72
CA ARG A 178 -5.22 -7.63 -6.26
C ARG A 178 -4.29 -8.24 -7.32
N VAL A 179 -4.64 -9.40 -7.85
CA VAL A 179 -3.82 -10.06 -8.88
C VAL A 179 -3.72 -9.22 -10.15
N LEU A 180 -4.83 -8.64 -10.60
CA LEU A 180 -4.90 -7.91 -11.87
C LEU A 180 -4.39 -6.46 -11.78
N CYS A 181 -4.35 -5.84 -10.60
CA CYS A 181 -3.94 -4.44 -10.42
C CYS A 181 -2.67 -4.08 -11.23
N PRO A 182 -1.50 -4.71 -11.05
CA PRO A 182 -0.31 -4.33 -11.80
C PRO A 182 -0.34 -4.77 -13.27
N LEU A 183 -1.22 -5.70 -13.65
CA LEU A 183 -1.37 -6.16 -15.02
C LEU A 183 -2.19 -5.17 -15.88
N VAL A 184 -3.07 -4.38 -15.25
CA VAL A 184 -3.88 -3.37 -15.95
C VAL A 184 -3.29 -1.97 -15.88
N GLY A 185 -2.08 -1.81 -15.32
CA GLY A 185 -1.39 -0.53 -15.25
C GLY A 185 -1.24 0.03 -13.83
N GLY A 186 -1.65 -0.69 -12.79
CA GLY A 186 -1.40 -0.31 -11.40
C GLY A 186 0.10 -0.30 -11.08
N GLU A 187 0.53 0.60 -10.21
CA GLU A 187 1.96 0.84 -9.93
C GLU A 187 2.65 -0.38 -9.30
N PHE A 188 2.00 -1.02 -8.35
CA PHE A 188 2.42 -2.27 -7.69
C PHE A 188 1.24 -2.91 -6.95
N ILE A 189 1.47 -4.10 -6.41
CA ILE A 189 0.50 -4.78 -5.54
C ILE A 189 1.16 -5.21 -4.23
N TYR A 190 0.39 -5.22 -3.16
CA TYR A 190 0.83 -5.67 -1.84
C TYR A 190 0.69 -7.18 -1.67
N ALA A 191 1.69 -7.80 -1.08
CA ALA A 191 1.74 -9.23 -0.77
C ALA A 191 2.16 -9.48 0.68
N ALA A 192 1.71 -10.57 1.26
CA ALA A 192 2.25 -11.08 2.52
C ALA A 192 3.64 -11.69 2.28
N ILE A 193 4.51 -11.63 3.28
CA ILE A 193 5.82 -12.32 3.26
C ILE A 193 5.61 -13.84 3.33
N ALA A 194 4.77 -14.28 4.26
CA ALA A 194 4.40 -15.66 4.47
C ALA A 194 2.91 -15.80 4.80
N ALA A 195 2.36 -16.99 4.68
CA ALA A 195 1.00 -17.29 5.12
C ALA A 195 0.86 -17.07 6.64
N GLY A 196 -0.22 -16.41 7.06
CA GLY A 196 -0.46 -16.01 8.44
C GLY A 196 0.19 -14.67 8.82
N GLN A 197 0.86 -13.99 7.88
CA GLN A 197 1.45 -12.67 8.05
C GLN A 197 0.78 -11.63 7.13
N GLU A 198 -0.50 -11.78 6.87
CA GLU A 198 -1.27 -10.87 6.03
C GLU A 198 -1.53 -9.54 6.76
N ALA A 199 -1.18 -8.43 6.11
CA ALA A 199 -1.48 -7.07 6.61
C ALA A 199 -2.95 -6.68 6.44
N ALA A 200 -3.70 -7.40 5.58
CA ALA A 200 -5.10 -7.14 5.27
C ALA A 200 -5.78 -8.38 4.71
N SER A 201 -7.10 -8.50 4.95
CA SER A 201 -7.92 -9.60 4.44
C SER A 201 -7.83 -9.76 2.92
N GLY A 202 -7.70 -11.01 2.46
CA GLY A 202 -7.56 -11.36 1.04
C GLY A 202 -6.17 -11.11 0.45
N GLN A 203 -5.17 -10.79 1.26
CA GLN A 203 -3.78 -10.70 0.81
C GLN A 203 -3.22 -12.12 0.61
N ILE A 204 -2.47 -12.30 -0.48
CA ILE A 204 -1.76 -13.55 -0.77
C ILE A 204 -0.25 -13.32 -0.67
N THR A 205 0.53 -14.40 -0.60
CA THR A 205 1.98 -14.31 -0.46
C THR A 205 2.66 -13.84 -1.74
N ALA A 206 3.86 -13.25 -1.59
CA ALA A 206 4.69 -12.85 -2.72
C ALA A 206 5.03 -14.05 -3.63
N ASN A 207 5.21 -15.23 -3.05
CA ASN A 207 5.50 -16.46 -3.79
C ASN A 207 4.30 -16.89 -4.68
N GLU A 208 3.08 -16.83 -4.15
CA GLU A 208 1.86 -17.12 -4.92
C GLU A 208 1.68 -16.13 -6.06
N LEU A 209 1.84 -14.83 -5.81
CA LEU A 209 1.77 -13.80 -6.86
C LEU A 209 2.80 -14.06 -7.97
N ARG A 210 4.05 -14.37 -7.63
CA ARG A 210 5.08 -14.67 -8.64
C ARG A 210 4.73 -15.89 -9.49
N LYS A 211 4.19 -16.94 -8.87
CA LYS A 211 3.69 -18.12 -9.60
C LYS A 211 2.59 -17.74 -10.58
N ILE A 212 1.59 -16.95 -10.14
CA ILE A 212 0.50 -16.52 -11.02
C ILE A 212 1.05 -15.66 -12.17
N TYR A 213 1.94 -14.71 -11.88
CA TYR A 213 2.50 -13.85 -12.92
C TYR A 213 3.45 -14.55 -13.89
N SER A 214 4.07 -15.67 -13.49
CA SER A 214 4.81 -16.50 -14.45
C SER A 214 3.91 -17.17 -15.47
N MET A 215 2.73 -17.64 -15.05
CA MET A 215 1.75 -18.27 -15.95
C MET A 215 1.09 -17.29 -16.94
N VAL A 216 1.00 -16.01 -16.59
CA VAL A 216 0.36 -14.99 -17.47
C VAL A 216 1.32 -14.50 -18.57
N ARG A 217 2.61 -14.78 -18.48
CA ARG A 217 3.65 -14.31 -19.42
C ARG A 217 4.00 -15.29 -20.53
N GLU A 218 3.58 -16.53 -20.40
CA GLU A 218 3.73 -17.56 -21.44
C GLU A 218 2.59 -17.45 -22.48
#